data_0a97c53f9de328d70769c57ffa00a361
#
_entry.id   0a97c53f9de328d70769c57ffa00a361
#
_cell.length_a   1.000
_cell.length_b   1.000
_cell.length_c   1.000
_cell.angle_alpha   90.00
_cell.angle_beta   90.00
_cell.angle_gamma   90.00
#
_symmetry.space_group_name_H-M   'P 1'
#
loop_
_entity.id
_entity.type
_entity.pdbx_description
1 polymer ?
#
loop_
_entity_poly.entity_id
_entity_poly.type
_entity_poly.pdbx_seq_one_letter_code
_entity_poly.pdbx_strand_id
1 'polypeptide(L)'
;RSIENIRQALPLAAELGISIVIENVWNHFLYNHEGDSTQSAAEFVSYVDSFDSPWVGMQFDIGNHWKYGAMGDWIRQLGKRVIKLDVKGFSRQQGKFTQIGEGDIDFADVRKALLEIDYHGWVAAEVKGGDLEALKTISKQMDQAFGI
;
A
#
# COMPACT_ATOMS: atom_id res chain seq x y z
N ARG A 1 20.58 9.72 -1.86
CA ARG A 1 20.56 9.91 -0.39
C ARG A 1 19.69 8.85 0.32
N SER A 2 18.41 8.66 -0.09
CA SER A 2 17.55 7.63 0.57
C SER A 2 18.10 6.22 0.40
N ILE A 3 18.49 5.83 -0.83
CA ILE A 3 19.10 4.53 -1.12
C ILE A 3 20.35 4.28 -0.26
N GLU A 4 21.21 5.25 -0.15
CA GLU A 4 22.44 5.14 0.64
C GLU A 4 22.13 4.92 2.13
N ASN A 5 21.20 5.70 2.69
CA ASN A 5 20.82 5.57 4.10
C ASN A 5 20.15 4.21 4.39
N ILE A 6 19.28 3.74 3.51
CA ILE A 6 18.64 2.42 3.66
C ILE A 6 19.69 1.31 3.58
N ARG A 7 20.63 1.39 2.63
CA ARG A 7 21.72 0.41 2.53
C ARG A 7 22.59 0.32 3.78
N GLN A 8 22.80 1.42 4.49
CA GLN A 8 23.52 1.41 5.77
C GLN A 8 22.74 0.68 6.89
N ALA A 9 21.41 0.68 6.84
CA ALA A 9 20.56 0.00 7.81
C ALA A 9 20.34 -1.49 7.50
N LEU A 10 20.59 -1.94 6.26
CA LEU A 10 20.33 -3.32 5.83
C LEU A 10 21.02 -4.40 6.66
N PRO A 11 22.31 -4.28 7.03
CA PRO A 11 22.98 -5.30 7.85
C PRO A 11 22.27 -5.51 9.20
N LEU A 12 21.86 -4.43 9.85
CA LEU A 12 21.13 -4.50 11.11
C LEU A 12 19.70 -5.05 10.92
N ALA A 13 19.01 -4.65 9.86
CA ALA A 13 17.69 -5.17 9.53
C ALA A 13 17.74 -6.69 9.32
N ALA A 14 18.74 -7.18 8.59
CA ALA A 14 18.95 -8.61 8.36
C ALA A 14 19.30 -9.37 9.66
N GLU A 15 20.15 -8.81 10.51
CA GLU A 15 20.51 -9.39 11.81
C GLU A 15 19.29 -9.53 12.74
N LEU A 16 18.41 -8.52 12.74
CA LEU A 16 17.22 -8.48 13.58
C LEU A 16 15.99 -9.19 12.96
N GLY A 17 16.06 -9.62 11.70
CA GLY A 17 14.92 -10.18 10.98
C GLY A 17 13.80 -9.17 10.73
N ILE A 18 14.15 -7.89 10.52
CA ILE A 18 13.20 -6.78 10.34
C ILE A 18 13.21 -6.33 8.88
N SER A 19 12.02 -6.19 8.29
CA SER A 19 11.88 -5.62 6.96
C SER A 19 11.79 -4.09 7.02
N ILE A 20 12.53 -3.42 6.14
CA ILE A 20 12.40 -1.99 5.87
C ILE A 20 11.37 -1.84 4.76
N VAL A 21 10.23 -1.24 5.06
CA VAL A 21 9.17 -1.06 4.07
C VAL A 21 9.00 0.41 3.69
N ILE A 22 8.79 0.65 2.41
CA ILE A 22 8.66 1.98 1.83
C ILE A 22 7.20 2.20 1.46
N GLU A 23 6.63 3.27 1.98
CA GLU A 23 5.23 3.61 1.74
C GLU A 23 5.07 4.53 0.52
N ASN A 24 3.98 4.35 -0.23
CA ASN A 24 3.57 5.20 -1.33
C ASN A 24 2.83 6.47 -0.86
N VAL A 25 3.50 7.31 -0.09
CA VAL A 25 2.96 8.62 0.28
C VAL A 25 2.88 9.54 -0.95
N TRP A 26 2.02 10.56 -0.89
CA TRP A 26 1.91 11.56 -1.96
C TRP A 26 3.16 12.42 -2.05
N ASN A 27 4.02 12.09 -2.97
CA ASN A 27 5.26 12.81 -3.26
C ASN A 27 5.53 12.84 -4.77
N HIS A 28 6.40 13.75 -5.21
CA HIS A 28 6.74 13.91 -6.64
C HIS A 28 7.73 12.87 -7.16
N PHE A 29 8.24 11.98 -6.30
CA PHE A 29 9.10 10.87 -6.71
C PHE A 29 8.29 9.70 -7.26
N LEU A 30 7.18 9.36 -6.58
CA LEU A 30 6.35 8.20 -6.93
C LEU A 30 5.20 8.57 -7.88
N TYR A 31 4.72 9.81 -7.80
CA TYR A 31 3.52 10.24 -8.49
C TYR A 31 3.72 11.53 -9.28
N ASN A 32 3.22 11.55 -10.49
CA ASN A 32 2.98 12.78 -11.22
C ASN A 32 1.65 13.37 -10.77
N HIS A 33 1.68 14.46 -9.99
CA HIS A 33 0.48 15.08 -9.41
C HIS A 33 -0.42 15.74 -10.48
N GLU A 34 0.14 16.07 -11.63
CA GLU A 34 -0.57 16.62 -12.81
C GLU A 34 -0.95 15.52 -13.82
N GLY A 35 -0.58 14.26 -13.55
CA GLY A 35 -0.88 13.13 -14.40
C GLY A 35 -2.30 12.60 -14.19
N ASP A 36 -2.68 11.69 -15.07
CA ASP A 36 -3.97 10.99 -14.97
C ASP A 36 -3.93 9.84 -13.95
N SER A 37 -5.03 9.09 -13.88
CA SER A 37 -5.20 7.96 -12.96
C SER A 37 -4.79 6.60 -13.57
N THR A 38 -3.76 6.59 -14.41
CA THR A 38 -3.25 5.36 -15.07
C THR A 38 -1.73 5.19 -14.84
N GLN A 39 -1.22 5.75 -13.75
CA GLN A 39 0.22 5.76 -13.49
C GLN A 39 0.76 4.37 -13.15
N SER A 40 1.90 4.03 -13.73
CA SER A 40 2.58 2.75 -13.54
C SER A 40 3.42 2.72 -12.25
N ALA A 41 3.58 1.53 -11.65
CA ALA A 41 4.47 1.28 -10.53
C ALA A 41 5.94 1.08 -10.93
N ALA A 42 6.29 1.18 -12.21
CA ALA A 42 7.61 0.80 -12.73
C ALA A 42 8.78 1.49 -12.03
N GLU A 43 8.68 2.79 -11.75
CA GLU A 43 9.73 3.53 -11.04
C GLU A 43 9.88 3.05 -9.60
N PHE A 44 8.77 2.74 -8.93
CA PHE A 44 8.79 2.22 -7.57
C PHE A 44 9.35 0.80 -7.51
N VAL A 45 8.98 -0.05 -8.47
CA VAL A 45 9.57 -1.39 -8.65
C VAL A 45 11.09 -1.26 -8.79
N SER A 46 11.56 -0.41 -9.70
CA SER A 46 13.00 -0.17 -9.92
C SER A 46 13.70 0.35 -8.67
N TYR A 47 13.04 1.22 -7.91
CA TYR A 47 13.58 1.76 -6.67
C TYR A 47 13.76 0.65 -5.61
N VAL A 48 12.73 -0.17 -5.38
CA VAL A 48 12.81 -1.28 -4.42
C VAL A 48 13.86 -2.30 -4.86
N ASP A 49 13.89 -2.67 -6.15
CA ASP A 49 14.85 -3.64 -6.69
C ASP A 49 16.30 -3.14 -6.60
N SER A 50 16.52 -1.83 -6.58
CA SER A 50 17.87 -1.26 -6.46
C SER A 50 18.61 -1.64 -5.17
N PHE A 51 17.88 -2.12 -4.16
CA PHE A 51 18.47 -2.59 -2.91
C PHE A 51 19.01 -4.01 -2.99
N ASP A 52 18.52 -4.83 -3.91
CA ASP A 52 18.90 -6.25 -4.07
C ASP A 52 18.89 -6.99 -2.72
N SER A 53 17.82 -6.82 -1.96
CA SER A 53 17.72 -7.33 -0.59
C SER A 53 16.30 -7.79 -0.26
N PRO A 54 16.14 -8.98 0.35
CA PRO A 54 14.84 -9.45 0.80
C PRO A 54 14.30 -8.66 2.00
N TRP A 55 15.13 -7.81 2.60
CA TRP A 55 14.78 -6.99 3.76
C TRP A 55 14.24 -5.61 3.38
N VAL A 56 14.07 -5.32 2.08
CA VAL A 56 13.42 -4.10 1.60
C VAL A 56 12.21 -4.47 0.77
N GLY A 57 11.08 -3.83 1.05
CA GLY A 57 9.86 -4.02 0.29
C GLY A 57 8.94 -2.82 0.37
N MET A 58 7.68 -3.05 0.06
CA MET A 58 6.68 -2.00 0.02
C MET A 58 5.62 -2.19 1.11
N GLN A 59 5.29 -1.08 1.77
CA GLN A 59 4.03 -0.86 2.46
C GLN A 59 3.10 -0.14 1.48
N PHE A 60 2.19 -0.89 0.88
CA PHE A 60 1.28 -0.33 -0.12
C PHE A 60 0.01 0.19 0.53
N ASP A 61 -0.15 1.51 0.53
CA ASP A 61 -1.38 2.18 0.94
C ASP A 61 -2.31 2.34 -0.26
N ILE A 62 -3.41 1.59 -0.26
CA ILE A 62 -4.38 1.60 -1.36
C ILE A 62 -5.15 2.92 -1.47
N GLY A 63 -5.44 3.58 -0.33
CA GLY A 63 -6.13 4.85 -0.34
C GLY A 63 -5.27 5.99 -0.90
N ASN A 64 -3.98 6.01 -0.60
CA ASN A 64 -3.04 6.94 -1.20
C ASN A 64 -2.94 6.75 -2.71
N HIS A 65 -2.96 5.49 -3.17
CA HIS A 65 -2.80 5.19 -4.59
C HIS A 65 -4.05 5.49 -5.42
N TRP A 66 -5.25 5.33 -4.88
CA TRP A 66 -6.49 5.42 -5.66
C TRP A 66 -6.64 6.70 -6.47
N LYS A 67 -6.08 7.82 -6.01
CA LYS A 67 -6.04 9.08 -6.76
C LYS A 67 -5.28 8.93 -8.10
N TYR A 68 -4.27 8.08 -8.18
CA TYR A 68 -3.27 8.01 -9.25
C TYR A 68 -3.39 6.77 -10.14
N GLY A 69 -4.17 5.77 -9.75
CA GLY A 69 -4.31 4.56 -10.55
C GLY A 69 -5.23 3.52 -9.95
N ALA A 70 -5.40 2.41 -10.66
CA ALA A 70 -6.07 1.22 -10.16
C ALA A 70 -5.13 0.46 -9.21
N MET A 71 -5.60 0.13 -8.01
CA MET A 71 -4.77 -0.56 -7.02
C MET A 71 -4.33 -1.94 -7.49
N GLY A 72 -5.24 -2.70 -8.12
CA GLY A 72 -4.91 -4.03 -8.62
C GLY A 72 -3.78 -4.02 -9.63
N ASP A 73 -3.70 -3.02 -10.50
CA ASP A 73 -2.61 -2.89 -11.47
C ASP A 73 -1.26 -2.68 -10.79
N TRP A 74 -1.22 -1.87 -9.74
CA TRP A 74 0.00 -1.67 -8.96
C TRP A 74 0.36 -2.90 -8.15
N ILE A 75 -0.61 -3.56 -7.51
CA ILE A 75 -0.40 -4.81 -6.76
C ILE A 75 0.23 -5.86 -7.67
N ARG A 76 -0.28 -6.04 -8.91
CA ARG A 76 0.28 -6.98 -9.89
C ARG A 76 1.71 -6.62 -10.30
N GLN A 77 1.98 -5.34 -10.57
CA GLN A 77 3.32 -4.86 -10.94
C GLN A 77 4.33 -5.00 -9.81
N LEU A 78 3.91 -4.71 -8.58
CA LEU A 78 4.76 -4.80 -7.39
C LEU A 78 5.03 -6.27 -6.99
N GLY A 79 4.03 -7.14 -7.16
CA GLY A 79 4.16 -8.57 -6.87
C GLY A 79 4.65 -8.82 -5.44
N LYS A 80 5.62 -9.69 -5.29
CA LYS A 80 6.19 -10.09 -3.98
C LYS A 80 6.91 -8.98 -3.21
N ARG A 81 7.05 -7.79 -3.79
CA ARG A 81 7.62 -6.62 -3.09
C ARG A 81 6.65 -6.01 -2.08
N VAL A 82 5.35 -6.30 -2.21
CA VAL A 82 4.34 -5.89 -1.23
C VAL A 82 4.48 -6.74 0.02
N ILE A 83 4.98 -6.16 1.10
CA ILE A 83 5.16 -6.83 2.41
C ILE A 83 3.98 -6.52 3.33
N LYS A 84 3.47 -5.30 3.27
CA LYS A 84 2.34 -4.82 4.06
C LYS A 84 1.37 -4.02 3.20
N LEU A 85 0.08 -4.18 3.46
CA LEU A 85 -0.98 -3.39 2.85
C LEU A 85 -1.58 -2.47 3.91
N ASP A 86 -1.69 -1.17 3.62
CA ASP A 86 -2.48 -0.23 4.42
C ASP A 86 -3.80 0.09 3.70
N VAL A 87 -4.85 0.14 4.50
CA VAL A 87 -6.23 0.24 4.03
C VAL A 87 -6.92 1.45 4.66
N LYS A 88 -7.36 2.33 3.81
CA LYS A 88 -8.28 3.43 4.12
C LYS A 88 -9.23 3.64 2.95
N GLY A 89 -10.28 4.39 3.14
CA GLY A 89 -11.16 4.78 2.04
C GLY A 89 -10.66 6.04 1.34
N PHE A 90 -11.05 6.22 0.09
CA PHE A 90 -10.85 7.44 -0.67
C PHE A 90 -11.99 7.63 -1.68
N SER A 91 -12.40 8.87 -1.91
CA SER A 91 -13.33 9.23 -2.97
C SER A 91 -12.65 10.11 -4.00
N ARG A 92 -12.50 9.61 -5.24
CA ARG A 92 -12.03 10.40 -6.38
C ARG A 92 -12.95 11.57 -6.68
N GLN A 93 -14.27 11.34 -6.58
CA GLN A 93 -15.26 12.39 -6.83
C GLN A 93 -15.11 13.58 -5.86
N GLN A 94 -14.82 13.30 -4.58
CA GLN A 94 -14.67 14.34 -3.54
C GLN A 94 -13.22 14.75 -3.33
N GLY A 95 -12.24 14.02 -3.90
CA GLY A 95 -10.82 14.29 -3.73
C GLY A 95 -10.32 14.13 -2.30
N LYS A 96 -10.96 13.25 -1.48
CA LYS A 96 -10.63 13.13 -0.05
C LYS A 96 -10.65 11.70 0.45
N PHE A 97 -9.95 11.46 1.57
CA PHE A 97 -10.03 10.22 2.33
C PHE A 97 -11.40 10.05 2.99
N THR A 98 -11.84 8.79 3.07
CA THR A 98 -13.11 8.37 3.68
C THR A 98 -12.88 7.21 4.64
N GLN A 99 -13.92 6.74 5.31
CA GLN A 99 -13.87 5.48 6.03
C GLN A 99 -13.70 4.30 5.05
N ILE A 100 -13.21 3.17 5.55
CA ILE A 100 -13.06 1.94 4.77
C ILE A 100 -14.44 1.49 4.26
N GLY A 101 -14.53 1.22 2.95
CA GLY A 101 -15.79 0.86 2.30
C GLY A 101 -16.69 2.05 1.94
N GLU A 102 -16.37 3.27 2.39
CA GLU A 102 -16.96 4.49 1.88
C GLU A 102 -16.10 5.06 0.75
N GLY A 103 -16.72 5.77 -0.19
CA GLY A 103 -16.02 6.28 -1.38
C GLY A 103 -16.14 5.32 -2.55
N ASP A 104 -15.11 5.24 -3.38
CA ASP A 104 -15.19 4.57 -4.68
C ASP A 104 -14.00 3.61 -4.96
N ILE A 105 -13.30 3.17 -3.91
CA ILE A 105 -12.23 2.16 -4.03
C ILE A 105 -12.81 0.81 -4.46
N ASP A 106 -12.24 0.21 -5.52
CA ASP A 106 -12.59 -1.12 -5.97
C ASP A 106 -11.86 -2.21 -5.16
N PHE A 107 -12.44 -2.58 -4.02
CA PHE A 107 -11.91 -3.66 -3.18
C PHE A 107 -12.00 -5.04 -3.85
N ALA A 108 -12.88 -5.23 -4.84
CA ALA A 108 -12.94 -6.50 -5.57
C ALA A 108 -11.69 -6.71 -6.42
N ASP A 109 -11.22 -5.65 -7.12
CA ASP A 109 -9.97 -5.69 -7.87
C ASP A 109 -8.75 -5.83 -6.94
N VAL A 110 -8.75 -5.17 -5.78
CA VAL A 110 -7.71 -5.34 -4.74
C VAL A 110 -7.60 -6.81 -4.32
N ARG A 111 -8.72 -7.43 -3.90
CA ARG A 111 -8.74 -8.84 -3.50
C ARG A 111 -8.24 -9.77 -4.61
N LYS A 112 -8.72 -9.56 -5.83
CA LYS A 112 -8.31 -10.35 -6.99
C LYS A 112 -6.80 -10.26 -7.22
N ALA A 113 -6.25 -9.06 -7.22
CA ALA A 113 -4.83 -8.84 -7.42
C ALA A 113 -3.96 -9.44 -6.30
N LEU A 114 -4.39 -9.36 -5.05
CA LEU A 114 -3.70 -9.98 -3.92
C LEU A 114 -3.65 -11.51 -4.05
N LEU A 115 -4.74 -12.14 -4.49
CA LEU A 115 -4.77 -13.58 -4.78
C LEU A 115 -3.85 -13.95 -5.95
N GLU A 116 -3.81 -13.15 -7.00
CA GLU A 116 -2.96 -13.38 -8.17
C GLU A 116 -1.46 -13.33 -7.84
N ILE A 117 -1.04 -12.51 -6.87
CA ILE A 117 0.35 -12.42 -6.42
C ILE A 117 0.68 -13.36 -5.23
N ASP A 118 -0.28 -14.18 -4.80
CA ASP A 118 -0.15 -15.09 -3.64
C ASP A 118 0.28 -14.33 -2.36
N TYR A 119 -0.45 -13.27 -2.02
CA TYR A 119 -0.12 -12.39 -0.92
C TYR A 119 -0.46 -13.01 0.44
N HIS A 120 0.50 -13.05 1.34
CA HIS A 120 0.38 -13.57 2.72
C HIS A 120 0.81 -12.58 3.80
N GLY A 121 0.91 -11.28 3.46
CA GLY A 121 1.35 -10.23 4.37
C GLY A 121 0.24 -9.69 5.28
N TRP A 122 0.60 -8.68 6.05
CA TRP A 122 -0.33 -7.97 6.91
C TRP A 122 -1.19 -6.99 6.12
N VAL A 123 -2.47 -6.92 6.51
CA VAL A 123 -3.44 -5.93 6.03
C VAL A 123 -3.90 -5.11 7.23
N ALA A 124 -3.54 -3.84 7.27
CA ALA A 124 -3.79 -2.96 8.41
C ALA A 124 -4.75 -1.81 8.04
N ALA A 125 -5.69 -1.51 8.91
CA ALA A 125 -6.54 -0.33 8.77
C ALA A 125 -5.77 0.93 9.18
N GLU A 126 -5.61 1.88 8.26
CA GLU A 126 -5.01 3.19 8.52
C GLU A 126 -6.10 4.27 8.53
N VAL A 127 -6.87 4.28 9.59
CA VAL A 127 -7.98 5.22 9.82
C VAL A 127 -7.93 5.78 11.23
N LYS A 128 -8.73 6.84 11.48
CA LYS A 128 -8.85 7.39 12.82
C LYS A 128 -9.36 6.29 13.77
N GLY A 129 -8.56 5.94 14.77
CA GLY A 129 -8.94 5.05 15.84
C GLY A 129 -9.96 5.67 16.79
N GLY A 130 -10.31 4.95 17.86
CA GLY A 130 -11.27 5.42 18.85
C GLY A 130 -11.41 4.43 20.02
N ASP A 131 -12.59 4.42 20.61
CA ASP A 131 -12.95 3.44 21.65
C ASP A 131 -13.19 2.05 21.06
N LEU A 132 -13.59 1.11 21.93
CA LEU A 132 -13.84 -0.28 21.55
C LEU A 132 -14.92 -0.39 20.44
N GLU A 133 -15.96 0.42 20.48
CA GLU A 133 -17.03 0.35 19.47
C GLU A 133 -16.56 0.89 18.12
N ALA A 134 -15.72 1.93 18.11
CA ALA A 134 -15.08 2.42 16.90
C ALA A 134 -14.16 1.34 16.30
N LEU A 135 -13.36 0.64 17.11
CA LEU A 135 -12.49 -0.44 16.65
C LEU A 135 -13.29 -1.63 16.09
N LYS A 136 -14.41 -2.01 16.72
CA LYS A 136 -15.31 -3.03 16.19
C LYS A 136 -15.92 -2.63 14.84
N THR A 137 -16.24 -1.36 14.68
CA THR A 137 -16.76 -0.83 13.41
C THR A 137 -15.71 -0.93 12.31
N ILE A 138 -14.46 -0.52 12.59
CA ILE A 138 -13.33 -0.64 11.66
C ILE A 138 -13.10 -2.10 11.28
N SER A 139 -13.10 -3.02 12.26
CA SER A 139 -12.96 -4.47 12.01
C SER A 139 -14.03 -4.97 11.02
N LYS A 140 -15.30 -4.63 11.24
CA LYS A 140 -16.38 -5.00 10.32
C LYS A 140 -16.22 -4.41 8.92
N GLN A 141 -15.73 -3.17 8.82
CA GLN A 141 -15.45 -2.54 7.53
C GLN A 141 -14.32 -3.28 6.80
N MET A 142 -13.29 -3.71 7.52
CA MET A 142 -12.20 -4.53 6.96
C MET A 142 -12.72 -5.89 6.48
N ASP A 143 -13.52 -6.59 7.30
CA ASP A 143 -14.12 -7.89 6.93
C ASP A 143 -14.96 -7.75 5.66
N GLN A 144 -15.78 -6.72 5.54
CA GLN A 144 -16.58 -6.44 4.36
C GLN A 144 -15.71 -6.12 3.13
N ALA A 145 -14.69 -5.28 3.31
CA ALA A 145 -13.78 -4.89 2.22
C ALA A 145 -13.01 -6.11 1.67
N PHE A 146 -12.64 -7.06 2.51
CA PHE A 146 -11.87 -8.25 2.11
C PHE A 146 -12.71 -9.53 1.97
N GLY A 147 -13.99 -9.52 2.32
CA GLY A 147 -14.90 -10.63 2.12
C GLY A 147 -14.65 -11.81 3.06
N ILE A 148 -14.29 -11.52 4.31
CA ILE A 148 -14.05 -12.47 5.40
C ILE A 148 -15.04 -12.28 6.54
#